data_1b583fcd5e6a1e883c0f86313e1ef9c8
#
_entry.id   1b583fcd5e6a1e883c0f86313e1ef9c8
#
_cell.length_a   1.000
_cell.length_b   1.000
_cell.length_c   1.000
_cell.angle_alpha   90.00
_cell.angle_beta   90.00
_cell.angle_gamma   90.00
#
_symmetry.space_group_name_H-M   'P 1'
#
loop_
_entity.id
_entity.type
_entity.pdbx_description
1 polymer ?
#
loop_
_entity_poly.entity_id
_entity_poly.type
_entity_poly.pdbx_seq_one_letter_code
_entity_poly.pdbx_strand_id
1 'polypeptide(L)'
;MAAFATGHSLGITGQEMNLGLKNYQQIPQRNEQIHYEGMTLINDTYNANPQSMREALKTLKEINTQGKRFFIIGDMLELGPLSEPAHHELGQEIAGSNVDYLVTVGPLASLAAESAKANAQQQLEIGRFATHTEAANYLLRKVRKGDCLLVKGSRGSKMENVVQEFLKPKKQSN
;
A
#
# COMPACT_ATOMS: atom_id res chain seq x y z
N MET A 1 13.36 -15.40 6.60
CA MET A 1 13.48 -16.53 7.57
C MET A 1 13.13 -17.88 6.92
N ALA A 2 11.95 -18.08 6.32
CA ALA A 2 11.56 -19.37 5.70
C ALA A 2 12.58 -19.87 4.64
N ALA A 3 13.00 -19.03 3.71
CA ALA A 3 13.98 -19.41 2.68
C ALA A 3 15.32 -19.89 3.27
N PHE A 4 15.79 -19.29 4.37
CA PHE A 4 17.01 -19.73 5.07
C PHE A 4 16.81 -21.09 5.74
N ALA A 5 15.67 -21.31 6.40
CA ALA A 5 15.37 -22.59 7.05
C ALA A 5 15.30 -23.72 6.01
N THR A 6 14.61 -23.46 4.89
CA THR A 6 14.52 -24.42 3.77
C THR A 6 15.89 -24.68 3.15
N GLY A 7 16.67 -23.64 2.86
CA GLY A 7 18.02 -23.77 2.31
C GLY A 7 18.92 -24.61 3.22
N HIS A 8 18.89 -24.35 4.52
CA HIS A 8 19.65 -25.10 5.51
C HIS A 8 19.27 -26.59 5.56
N SER A 9 17.97 -26.90 5.51
CA SER A 9 17.48 -28.29 5.46
C SER A 9 17.88 -29.04 4.19
N LEU A 10 18.17 -28.32 3.10
CA LEU A 10 18.66 -28.86 1.83
C LEU A 10 20.19 -28.87 1.73
N GLY A 11 20.91 -28.52 2.81
CA GLY A 11 22.37 -28.50 2.84
C GLY A 11 23.03 -27.32 2.15
N ILE A 12 22.26 -26.27 1.79
CA ILE A 12 22.79 -25.05 1.17
C ILE A 12 23.53 -24.23 2.23
N THR A 13 24.75 -23.82 1.93
CA THR A 13 25.58 -23.04 2.85
C THR A 13 25.06 -21.60 3.03
N GLY A 14 25.39 -20.97 4.16
CA GLY A 14 25.04 -19.59 4.41
C GLY A 14 25.60 -18.61 3.36
N GLN A 15 26.75 -18.92 2.76
CA GLN A 15 27.35 -18.12 1.69
C GLN A 15 26.52 -18.21 0.39
N GLU A 16 26.11 -19.42 0.01
CA GLU A 16 25.26 -19.63 -1.18
C GLU A 16 23.88 -19.00 -0.99
N MET A 17 23.28 -19.12 0.20
CA MET A 17 22.02 -18.46 0.52
C MET A 17 22.14 -16.93 0.44
N ASN A 18 23.21 -16.34 0.96
CA ASN A 18 23.47 -14.90 0.84
C ASN A 18 23.67 -14.46 -0.60
N LEU A 19 24.36 -15.25 -1.42
CA LEU A 19 24.54 -14.97 -2.83
C LEU A 19 23.19 -15.01 -3.59
N GLY A 20 22.37 -16.01 -3.30
CA GLY A 20 21.02 -16.12 -3.84
C GLY A 20 20.13 -14.91 -3.48
N LEU A 21 20.21 -14.45 -2.22
CA LEU A 21 19.47 -13.25 -1.79
C LEU A 21 19.97 -11.96 -2.43
N LYS A 22 21.28 -11.79 -2.64
CA LYS A 22 21.82 -10.64 -3.36
C LYS A 22 21.37 -10.57 -4.81
N ASN A 23 21.14 -11.73 -5.43
CA ASN A 23 20.68 -11.85 -6.80
C ASN A 23 19.14 -11.90 -6.91
N TYR A 24 18.42 -11.82 -5.77
CA TYR A 24 16.97 -11.80 -5.78
C TYR A 24 16.43 -10.55 -6.47
N GLN A 25 15.67 -10.76 -7.52
CA GLN A 25 14.95 -9.69 -8.17
C GLN A 25 13.57 -9.54 -7.52
N GLN A 26 13.26 -8.33 -7.11
CA GLN A 26 11.97 -8.03 -6.50
C GLN A 26 10.85 -8.30 -7.52
N ILE A 27 9.83 -9.03 -7.08
CA ILE A 27 8.65 -9.30 -7.90
C ILE A 27 7.86 -7.99 -8.03
N PRO A 28 7.58 -7.51 -9.24
CA PRO A 28 6.78 -6.30 -9.43
C PRO A 28 5.43 -6.39 -8.72
N GLN A 29 4.95 -5.26 -8.21
CA GLN A 29 3.65 -5.15 -7.53
C GLN A 29 3.50 -5.99 -6.24
N ARG A 30 4.59 -6.56 -5.70
CA ARG A 30 4.59 -7.30 -4.44
C ARG A 30 5.57 -6.65 -3.47
N ASN A 31 5.07 -5.72 -2.68
CA ASN A 31 5.86 -4.94 -1.73
C ASN A 31 7.09 -4.28 -2.40
N GLU A 32 6.93 -3.92 -3.68
CA GLU A 32 7.95 -3.31 -4.52
C GLU A 32 8.24 -1.89 -4.05
N GLN A 33 9.50 -1.64 -3.69
CA GLN A 33 9.89 -0.34 -3.16
C GLN A 33 10.47 0.55 -4.26
N ILE A 34 9.86 1.71 -4.47
CA ILE A 34 10.23 2.70 -5.48
C ILE A 34 10.62 4.00 -4.78
N HIS A 35 11.83 4.48 -5.01
CA HIS A 35 12.27 5.79 -4.55
C HIS A 35 12.09 6.82 -5.68
N TYR A 36 11.27 7.83 -5.44
CA TYR A 36 10.93 8.83 -6.44
C TYR A 36 10.84 10.23 -5.82
N GLU A 37 11.54 11.22 -6.37
CA GLU A 37 11.57 12.62 -5.91
C GLU A 37 11.78 12.78 -4.38
N GLY A 38 12.52 11.86 -3.75
CA GLY A 38 12.85 11.91 -2.32
C GLY A 38 11.74 11.36 -1.40
N MET A 39 10.74 10.71 -1.94
CA MET A 39 9.73 9.92 -1.23
C MET A 39 9.95 8.43 -1.45
N THR A 40 9.31 7.61 -0.63
CA THR A 40 9.28 6.15 -0.78
C THR A 40 7.85 5.71 -1.12
N LEU A 41 7.69 5.01 -2.24
CA LEU A 41 6.44 4.40 -2.64
C LEU A 41 6.58 2.88 -2.60
N ILE A 42 5.66 2.22 -1.91
CA ILE A 42 5.56 0.76 -1.86
C ILE A 42 4.39 0.35 -2.75
N ASN A 43 4.72 -0.31 -3.85
CA ASN A 43 3.76 -0.87 -4.78
C ASN A 43 3.46 -2.32 -4.39
N ASP A 44 2.31 -2.55 -3.76
CA ASP A 44 1.81 -3.87 -3.34
C ASP A 44 0.44 -4.16 -3.98
N THR A 45 0.33 -3.83 -5.26
CA THR A 45 -0.93 -3.82 -6.01
C THR A 45 -1.28 -5.14 -6.68
N TYR A 46 -0.47 -6.19 -6.49
CA TYR A 46 -0.72 -7.48 -7.14
C TYR A 46 -2.05 -8.11 -6.71
N ASN A 47 -2.32 -8.12 -5.40
CA ASN A 47 -3.59 -8.63 -4.84
C ASN A 47 -3.81 -8.12 -3.42
N ALA A 48 -5.06 -8.21 -2.94
CA ALA A 48 -5.42 -7.87 -1.57
C ALA A 48 -6.46 -8.83 -1.00
N ASN A 49 -6.30 -9.14 0.28
CA ASN A 49 -7.28 -9.78 1.14
C ASN A 49 -7.15 -9.18 2.55
N PRO A 50 -8.08 -9.42 3.49
CA PRO A 50 -8.05 -8.78 4.80
C PRO A 50 -6.73 -8.94 5.55
N GLN A 51 -6.17 -10.16 5.56
CA GLN A 51 -4.89 -10.41 6.23
C GLN A 51 -3.74 -9.64 5.60
N SER A 52 -3.63 -9.66 4.27
CA SER A 52 -2.55 -8.95 3.58
C SER A 52 -2.68 -7.42 3.67
N MET A 53 -3.88 -6.89 3.85
CA MET A 53 -4.10 -5.46 4.12
C MET A 53 -3.61 -5.08 5.52
N ARG A 54 -3.85 -5.93 6.54
CA ARG A 54 -3.31 -5.74 7.89
C ARG A 54 -1.77 -5.76 7.89
N GLU A 55 -1.16 -6.71 7.18
CA GLU A 55 0.30 -6.78 7.06
C GLU A 55 0.87 -5.55 6.33
N ALA A 56 0.18 -5.05 5.31
CA ALA A 56 0.57 -3.82 4.62
C ALA A 56 0.48 -2.59 5.54
N LEU A 57 -0.58 -2.48 6.34
CA LEU A 57 -0.74 -1.43 7.34
C LEU A 57 0.38 -1.48 8.39
N LYS A 58 0.73 -2.68 8.86
CA LYS A 58 1.85 -2.91 9.77
C LYS A 58 3.19 -2.51 9.13
N THR A 59 3.43 -2.93 7.89
CA THR A 59 4.63 -2.55 7.13
C THR A 59 4.76 -1.02 7.04
N LEU A 60 3.67 -0.32 6.66
CA LEU A 60 3.66 1.14 6.56
C LEU A 60 3.96 1.81 7.91
N LYS A 61 3.49 1.22 9.02
CA LYS A 61 3.75 1.70 10.37
C LYS A 61 5.22 1.56 10.79
N GLU A 62 5.87 0.47 10.39
CA GLU A 62 7.25 0.13 10.77
C GLU A 62 8.30 0.86 9.93
N ILE A 63 7.94 1.37 8.75
CA ILE A 63 8.87 2.11 7.90
C ILE A 63 9.31 3.40 8.58
N ASN A 64 10.63 3.58 8.65
CA ASN A 64 11.20 4.83 9.10
C ASN A 64 11.03 5.92 8.02
N THR A 65 10.20 6.91 8.31
CA THR A 65 9.98 8.07 7.43
C THR A 65 10.02 9.36 8.22
N GLN A 66 10.54 10.42 7.60
CA GLN A 66 10.58 11.76 8.18
C GLN A 66 9.31 12.55 7.87
N GLY A 67 8.55 12.09 6.88
CA GLY A 67 7.31 12.73 6.41
C GLY A 67 6.06 11.98 6.85
N LYS A 68 5.01 12.17 6.08
CA LYS A 68 3.67 11.62 6.28
C LYS A 68 3.53 10.21 5.71
N ARG A 69 2.62 9.44 6.29
CA ARG A 69 2.25 8.10 5.84
C ARG A 69 0.94 8.12 5.09
N PHE A 70 0.99 7.69 3.84
CA PHE A 70 -0.16 7.57 2.97
C PHE A 70 -0.50 6.09 2.77
N PHE A 71 -1.71 5.69 3.11
CA PHE A 71 -2.24 4.37 2.79
C PHE A 71 -3.27 4.51 1.69
N ILE A 72 -2.95 4.02 0.50
CA ILE A 72 -3.76 4.12 -0.70
C ILE A 72 -4.34 2.74 -0.99
N ILE A 73 -5.66 2.57 -0.87
CA ILE A 73 -6.29 1.27 -0.95
C ILE A 73 -7.38 1.21 -2.02
N GLY A 74 -7.43 0.07 -2.71
CA GLY A 74 -8.55 -0.31 -3.56
C GLY A 74 -9.40 -1.40 -2.91
N ASP A 75 -10.46 -1.79 -3.60
CA ASP A 75 -11.37 -2.82 -3.14
C ASP A 75 -10.66 -4.17 -2.89
N MET A 76 -11.06 -4.86 -1.84
CA MET A 76 -10.81 -6.30 -1.65
C MET A 76 -11.96 -7.07 -2.29
N LEU A 77 -11.69 -7.67 -3.44
CA LEU A 77 -12.67 -8.42 -4.21
C LEU A 77 -12.69 -9.90 -3.80
N GLU A 78 -13.72 -10.63 -4.27
CA GLU A 78 -13.87 -12.09 -4.09
C GLU A 78 -14.05 -12.54 -2.63
N LEU A 79 -14.52 -11.65 -1.74
CA LEU A 79 -14.79 -11.98 -0.34
C LEU A 79 -16.24 -12.43 -0.09
N GLY A 80 -17.11 -12.38 -1.12
CA GLY A 80 -18.52 -12.72 -0.98
C GLY A 80 -19.21 -11.92 0.13
N PRO A 81 -19.97 -12.57 1.04
CA PRO A 81 -20.67 -11.88 2.14
C PRO A 81 -19.75 -11.14 3.13
N LEU A 82 -18.46 -11.45 3.13
CA LEU A 82 -17.49 -10.82 4.01
C LEU A 82 -16.92 -9.50 3.44
N SER A 83 -17.31 -9.10 2.22
CA SER A 83 -16.77 -7.91 1.57
C SER A 83 -16.94 -6.63 2.39
N GLU A 84 -18.17 -6.30 2.75
CA GLU A 84 -18.46 -5.10 3.54
C GLU A 84 -17.88 -5.16 4.97
N PRO A 85 -18.11 -6.25 5.75
CA PRO A 85 -17.50 -6.37 7.08
C PRO A 85 -15.99 -6.19 7.08
N ALA A 86 -15.27 -6.83 6.13
CA ALA A 86 -13.82 -6.76 6.06
C ALA A 86 -13.30 -5.34 5.76
N HIS A 87 -14.02 -4.56 4.94
CA HIS A 87 -13.66 -3.17 4.68
C HIS A 87 -13.95 -2.28 5.91
N HIS A 88 -15.06 -2.50 6.61
CA HIS A 88 -15.34 -1.79 7.86
C HIS A 88 -14.29 -2.07 8.94
N GLU A 89 -13.91 -3.34 9.15
CA GLU A 89 -12.86 -3.73 10.08
C GLU A 89 -11.52 -3.07 9.73
N LEU A 90 -11.12 -3.11 8.46
CA LEU A 90 -9.91 -2.44 7.99
C LEU A 90 -9.93 -0.94 8.31
N GLY A 91 -11.08 -0.29 8.14
CA GLY A 91 -11.24 1.13 8.48
C GLY A 91 -11.01 1.40 9.96
N GLN A 92 -11.53 0.55 10.86
CA GLN A 92 -11.29 0.66 12.30
C GLN A 92 -9.79 0.50 12.65
N GLU A 93 -9.11 -0.46 12.01
CA GLU A 93 -7.68 -0.69 12.22
C GLU A 93 -6.84 0.50 11.73
N ILE A 94 -7.21 1.10 10.59
CA ILE A 94 -6.56 2.32 10.07
C ILE A 94 -6.76 3.50 11.02
N ALA A 95 -7.95 3.67 11.58
CA ALA A 95 -8.26 4.74 12.54
C ALA A 95 -7.38 4.69 13.80
N GLY A 96 -7.00 3.49 14.25
CA GLY A 96 -6.08 3.28 15.38
C GLY A 96 -4.59 3.24 15.00
N SER A 97 -4.25 3.55 13.75
CA SER A 97 -2.88 3.50 13.24
C SER A 97 -2.23 4.88 13.17
N ASN A 98 -0.96 4.94 12.78
CA ASN A 98 -0.22 6.18 12.54
C ASN A 98 -0.24 6.60 11.04
N VAL A 99 -1.31 6.29 10.33
CA VAL A 99 -1.56 6.75 8.96
C VAL A 99 -2.03 8.21 9.04
N ASP A 100 -1.40 9.08 8.25
CA ASP A 100 -1.80 10.49 8.17
C ASP A 100 -2.84 10.72 7.07
N TYR A 101 -2.75 9.94 5.97
CA TYR A 101 -3.63 10.05 4.80
C TYR A 101 -4.16 8.68 4.39
N LEU A 102 -5.47 8.53 4.40
CA LEU A 102 -6.16 7.39 3.79
C LEU A 102 -6.76 7.82 2.45
N VAL A 103 -6.34 7.15 1.38
CA VAL A 103 -6.86 7.37 0.03
C VAL A 103 -7.54 6.10 -0.45
N THR A 104 -8.81 6.19 -0.81
CA THR A 104 -9.57 5.02 -1.27
C THR A 104 -10.03 5.17 -2.70
N VAL A 105 -9.98 4.07 -3.46
CA VAL A 105 -10.47 3.98 -4.83
C VAL A 105 -11.43 2.78 -4.93
N GLY A 106 -12.68 3.07 -5.25
CA GLY A 106 -13.73 2.06 -5.36
C GLY A 106 -14.78 2.12 -4.24
N PRO A 107 -15.94 1.50 -4.49
CA PRO A 107 -17.09 1.58 -3.59
C PRO A 107 -16.87 0.85 -2.26
N LEU A 108 -16.25 -0.34 -2.27
CA LEU A 108 -15.99 -1.11 -1.06
C LEU A 108 -14.87 -0.47 -0.22
N ALA A 109 -13.80 0.01 -0.86
CA ALA A 109 -12.75 0.77 -0.18
C ALA A 109 -13.29 2.04 0.49
N SER A 110 -14.33 2.66 -0.08
CA SER A 110 -15.03 3.80 0.56
C SER A 110 -15.66 3.45 1.91
N LEU A 111 -16.10 2.20 2.13
CA LEU A 111 -16.62 1.76 3.42
C LEU A 111 -15.52 1.77 4.49
N ALA A 112 -14.29 1.39 4.12
CA ALA A 112 -13.15 1.52 5.02
C ALA A 112 -12.88 2.98 5.39
N ALA A 113 -13.00 3.90 4.43
CA ALA A 113 -12.84 5.34 4.68
C ALA A 113 -13.92 5.88 5.64
N GLU A 114 -15.17 5.45 5.49
CA GLU A 114 -16.27 5.83 6.37
C GLU A 114 -16.05 5.32 7.81
N SER A 115 -15.69 4.05 7.92
CA SER A 115 -15.38 3.43 9.20
C SER A 115 -14.16 4.09 9.87
N ALA A 116 -13.10 4.37 9.12
CA ALA A 116 -11.92 5.07 9.63
C ALA A 116 -12.29 6.48 10.14
N LYS A 117 -13.11 7.23 9.41
CA LYS A 117 -13.57 8.56 9.82
C LYS A 117 -14.36 8.53 11.12
N ALA A 118 -15.24 7.55 11.27
CA ALA A 118 -16.08 7.40 12.47
C ALA A 118 -15.29 7.01 13.72
N ASN A 119 -14.14 6.37 13.58
CA ASN A 119 -13.34 5.82 14.68
C ASN A 119 -11.99 6.53 14.88
N ALA A 120 -11.64 7.52 14.06
CA ALA A 120 -10.35 8.21 14.18
C ALA A 120 -10.23 8.98 15.49
N GLN A 121 -9.20 8.65 16.27
CA GLN A 121 -8.86 9.34 17.52
C GLN A 121 -7.77 10.41 17.32
N GLN A 122 -7.18 10.45 16.14
CA GLN A 122 -6.14 11.39 15.73
C GLN A 122 -6.45 12.00 14.36
N GLN A 123 -5.67 12.99 13.96
CA GLN A 123 -5.86 13.62 12.67
C GLN A 123 -5.54 12.63 11.55
N LEU A 124 -6.57 12.24 10.81
CA LEU A 124 -6.52 11.38 9.62
C LEU A 124 -7.19 12.13 8.47
N GLU A 125 -6.43 12.49 7.45
CA GLU A 125 -7.01 13.08 6.24
C GLU A 125 -7.47 11.97 5.30
N ILE A 126 -8.71 12.08 4.79
CA ILE A 126 -9.33 11.03 3.98
C ILE A 126 -9.71 11.60 2.61
N GLY A 127 -9.22 10.92 1.55
CA GLY A 127 -9.64 11.14 0.18
C GLY A 127 -10.37 9.91 -0.37
N ARG A 128 -11.57 10.10 -0.94
CA ARG A 128 -12.36 9.03 -1.59
C ARG A 128 -12.53 9.34 -3.06
N PHE A 129 -12.22 8.40 -3.93
CA PHE A 129 -12.19 8.60 -5.37
C PHE A 129 -12.89 7.46 -6.10
N ALA A 130 -13.55 7.79 -7.20
CA ALA A 130 -14.14 6.80 -8.09
C ALA A 130 -13.11 6.25 -9.09
N THR A 131 -12.08 7.03 -9.42
CA THR A 131 -11.11 6.70 -10.46
C THR A 131 -9.66 6.77 -9.94
N HIS A 132 -8.79 5.96 -10.55
CA HIS A 132 -7.35 5.95 -10.28
C HIS A 132 -6.71 7.31 -10.60
N THR A 133 -7.14 7.96 -11.68
CA THR A 133 -6.63 9.27 -12.11
C THR A 133 -6.94 10.37 -11.09
N GLU A 134 -8.15 10.39 -10.53
CA GLU A 134 -8.50 11.36 -9.48
C GLU A 134 -7.64 11.16 -8.23
N ALA A 135 -7.47 9.91 -7.80
CA ALA A 135 -6.62 9.58 -6.66
C ALA A 135 -5.15 9.99 -6.91
N ALA A 136 -4.60 9.67 -8.08
CA ALA A 136 -3.25 10.06 -8.46
C ALA A 136 -3.08 11.60 -8.49
N ASN A 137 -4.04 12.33 -9.05
CA ASN A 137 -4.03 13.80 -9.06
C ASN A 137 -4.12 14.40 -7.65
N TYR A 138 -4.86 13.76 -6.75
CA TYR A 138 -4.88 14.15 -5.34
C TYR A 138 -3.50 13.95 -4.70
N LEU A 139 -2.87 12.78 -4.90
CA LEU A 139 -1.54 12.48 -4.37
C LEU A 139 -0.49 13.46 -4.88
N LEU A 140 -0.50 13.81 -6.18
CA LEU A 140 0.43 14.81 -6.77
C LEU A 140 0.36 16.19 -6.09
N ARG A 141 -0.79 16.56 -5.52
CA ARG A 141 -0.94 17.82 -4.77
C ARG A 141 -0.53 17.72 -3.31
N LYS A 142 -0.66 16.54 -2.70
CA LYS A 142 -0.47 16.34 -1.25
C LYS A 142 0.91 15.85 -0.87
N VAL A 143 1.46 14.93 -1.64
CA VAL A 143 2.73 14.25 -1.32
C VAL A 143 3.92 15.20 -1.38
N ARG A 144 4.83 15.04 -0.45
CA ARG A 144 6.06 15.84 -0.31
C ARG A 144 7.27 14.92 -0.16
N LYS A 145 8.46 15.50 -0.34
CA LYS A 145 9.72 14.83 -0.05
C LYS A 145 9.75 14.33 1.40
N GLY A 146 10.21 13.12 1.61
CA GLY A 146 10.25 12.46 2.91
C GLY A 146 9.02 11.61 3.21
N ASP A 147 7.92 11.72 2.43
CA ASP A 147 6.71 10.94 2.65
C ASP A 147 6.89 9.47 2.26
N CYS A 148 6.07 8.61 2.86
CA CYS A 148 5.97 7.20 2.54
C CYS A 148 4.55 6.86 2.10
N LEU A 149 4.43 6.24 0.92
CA LEU A 149 3.17 5.82 0.33
C LEU A 149 3.14 4.30 0.23
N LEU A 150 2.01 3.66 0.56
CA LEU A 150 1.78 2.26 0.27
C LEU A 150 0.47 2.12 -0.52
N VAL A 151 0.57 1.52 -1.70
CA VAL A 151 -0.58 1.32 -2.61
C VAL A 151 -0.92 -0.16 -2.68
N LYS A 152 -2.17 -0.52 -2.35
CA LYS A 152 -2.63 -1.90 -2.33
C LYS A 152 -4.10 -2.04 -2.73
N GLY A 153 -4.43 -3.17 -3.37
CA GLY A 153 -5.78 -3.54 -3.74
C GLY A 153 -5.83 -4.91 -4.40
N SER A 154 -7.02 -5.47 -4.54
CA SER A 154 -7.20 -6.72 -5.27
C SER A 154 -6.81 -6.58 -6.73
N ARG A 155 -6.45 -7.68 -7.39
CA ARG A 155 -6.05 -7.68 -8.80
C ARG A 155 -7.08 -6.99 -9.71
N GLY A 156 -8.35 -7.23 -9.45
CA GLY A 156 -9.45 -6.61 -10.22
C GLY A 156 -9.62 -5.11 -9.96
N SER A 157 -9.15 -4.57 -8.85
CA SER A 157 -9.19 -3.14 -8.56
C SER A 157 -8.11 -2.33 -9.29
N LYS A 158 -7.13 -2.98 -9.91
CA LYS A 158 -6.10 -2.41 -10.79
C LYS A 158 -5.38 -1.20 -10.19
N MET A 159 -5.03 -1.28 -8.92
CA MET A 159 -4.40 -0.17 -8.19
C MET A 159 -3.02 0.22 -8.72
N GLU A 160 -2.37 -0.62 -9.52
CA GLU A 160 -1.18 -0.26 -10.29
C GLU A 160 -1.38 0.96 -11.19
N ASN A 161 -2.63 1.25 -11.60
CA ASN A 161 -2.93 2.45 -12.38
C ASN A 161 -2.72 3.73 -11.58
N VAL A 162 -3.00 3.72 -10.26
CA VAL A 162 -2.68 4.87 -9.39
C VAL A 162 -1.18 5.11 -9.37
N VAL A 163 -0.40 4.04 -9.23
CA VAL A 163 1.08 4.11 -9.22
C VAL A 163 1.61 4.66 -10.54
N GLN A 164 1.13 4.11 -11.66
CA GLN A 164 1.56 4.54 -12.99
C GLN A 164 1.20 6.00 -13.27
N GLU A 165 -0.02 6.43 -12.95
CA GLU A 165 -0.45 7.82 -13.14
C GLU A 165 0.34 8.79 -12.25
N PHE A 166 0.60 8.40 -11.00
CA PHE A 166 1.36 9.21 -10.05
C PHE A 166 2.83 9.37 -10.44
N LEU A 167 3.46 8.32 -10.99
CA LEU A 167 4.86 8.33 -11.41
C LEU A 167 5.09 8.88 -12.83
N LYS A 168 4.03 9.23 -13.57
CA LYS A 168 4.19 9.87 -14.89
C LYS A 168 5.00 11.15 -14.78
N PRO A 169 5.99 11.37 -15.67
CA PRO A 169 6.72 12.63 -15.70
C PRO A 169 5.73 13.79 -15.83
N LYS A 170 5.85 14.78 -14.94
CA LYS A 170 5.08 16.03 -15.09
C LYS A 170 5.39 16.60 -16.46
N LYS A 171 4.38 16.73 -17.34
CA LYS A 171 4.55 17.53 -18.56
C LYS A 171 5.00 18.91 -18.12
N GLN A 172 6.22 19.31 -18.52
CA GLN A 172 6.66 20.68 -18.36
C GLN A 172 5.65 21.54 -19.11
N SER A 173 4.87 22.31 -18.35
CA SER A 173 4.06 23.40 -18.93
C SER A 173 5.05 24.43 -19.43
N ASN A 174 5.20 24.51 -20.74
CA ASN A 174 5.86 25.64 -21.40
C ASN A 174 5.09 26.91 -21.14
#